data_ffc0961cb8b1594fd52a3dec48559877
#
_entry.id   ffc0961cb8b1594fd52a3dec48559877
#
_cell.length_a   1.000
_cell.length_b   1.000
_cell.length_c   1.000
_cell.angle_alpha   90.00
_cell.angle_beta   90.00
_cell.angle_gamma   90.00
#
_symmetry.space_group_name_H-M   'P 1'
#
loop_
_entity.id
_entity.type
_entity.pdbx_description
1 polymer ?
#
loop_
_entity_poly.entity_id
_entity_poly.type
_entity_poly.pdbx_seq_one_letter_code
_entity_poly.pdbx_strand_id
1 'polypeptide(L)'
;MKEFFKQVGATVVGIMIFCLVVGVMSVMSIVGMIASSSATKDVADNTVFVIDLNGQLQERAEDDIMAVLSGGRTDVIGLDDLLLAIKKAKNNDKVKGIYIQSGLFVSDSYASLQAVRKALVDFKKSGKWIVAYGDVYTQATYYLSSVADKVYLNPSGQVEWSGICSQTMFVKDLMAKFGVKMQVVKVGAYKSATEMFTGDKMSDANKEQVSAFINGIWNTVCTDVAKSRKVTVAQLNQYADNMITLGDPKDYVKYKLVDKLLYVDQLKAEVKKLMNLKDDDDVNTIGITGMAGVPGGSDDGDCIAVYYAYGDIVDNATGMASRSHVIDGAKVSADLRDLADDDDVKAVVIRINSGGGSAYASEQIWRAVQLVKAKKPVVVSMGGMAASGGYYMSCSANWIVAEPTTLTGSIGIFGMFPDASGLLTEKLGVKFDEVKTNKNSGFGTMARPFSEEEMGYLSAYIDRGYKLFRQRVADGRRLSTDAVEKIAQGRVWLGQDALKIKLVDQLGGLDDAVAKAAKLAKVNDYYTAEFPAKASWMDDLLDNGFSSGSYIDEQMRMTMGEYYSTFMLLKNINRQSAIQARMPYVITIK
;
A
#
# COMPACT_ATOMS: atom_id res chain seq x y z
N MET A 1 -28.71 -36.90 -47.47
CA MET A 1 -28.21 -36.86 -46.09
C MET A 1 -26.68 -36.90 -45.98
N LYS A 2 -25.96 -37.85 -46.62
CA LYS A 2 -24.47 -37.89 -46.52
C LYS A 2 -23.78 -36.63 -47.04
N GLU A 3 -24.19 -36.01 -48.11
CA GLU A 3 -23.62 -34.80 -48.67
C GLU A 3 -23.91 -33.56 -47.78
N PHE A 4 -25.10 -33.49 -47.18
CA PHE A 4 -25.45 -32.47 -46.23
C PHE A 4 -24.51 -32.47 -44.99
N PHE A 5 -24.29 -33.63 -44.40
CA PHE A 5 -23.38 -33.76 -43.25
C PHE A 5 -21.92 -33.46 -43.61
N LYS A 6 -21.47 -33.77 -44.83
CA LYS A 6 -20.17 -33.40 -45.34
C LYS A 6 -20.00 -31.87 -45.45
N GLN A 7 -21.00 -31.18 -45.98
CA GLN A 7 -20.98 -29.71 -46.09
C GLN A 7 -21.02 -29.04 -44.72
N VAL A 8 -21.87 -29.50 -43.80
CA VAL A 8 -21.91 -29.02 -42.42
C VAL A 8 -20.57 -29.26 -41.73
N GLY A 9 -19.97 -30.42 -41.86
CA GLY A 9 -18.66 -30.72 -41.30
C GLY A 9 -17.55 -29.81 -41.86
N ALA A 10 -17.55 -29.59 -43.18
CA ALA A 10 -16.58 -28.68 -43.80
C ALA A 10 -16.74 -27.21 -43.30
N THR A 11 -18.00 -26.77 -43.16
CA THR A 11 -18.27 -25.41 -42.63
C THR A 11 -17.82 -25.25 -41.18
N VAL A 12 -18.10 -26.23 -40.31
CA VAL A 12 -17.66 -26.22 -38.91
C VAL A 12 -16.14 -26.22 -38.82
N VAL A 13 -15.44 -27.04 -39.59
CA VAL A 13 -13.98 -27.05 -39.65
C VAL A 13 -13.45 -25.72 -40.16
N GLY A 14 -14.06 -25.12 -41.19
CA GLY A 14 -13.70 -23.80 -41.71
C GLY A 14 -13.84 -22.68 -40.66
N ILE A 15 -14.96 -22.69 -39.92
CA ILE A 15 -15.17 -21.74 -38.81
C ILE A 15 -14.12 -21.95 -37.70
N MET A 16 -13.82 -23.18 -37.31
CA MET A 16 -12.80 -23.47 -36.30
C MET A 16 -11.41 -22.98 -36.75
N ILE A 17 -11.02 -23.23 -38.00
CA ILE A 17 -9.74 -22.72 -38.54
C ILE A 17 -9.74 -21.19 -38.58
N PHE A 18 -10.84 -20.58 -39.01
CA PHE A 18 -10.96 -19.10 -39.00
C PHE A 18 -10.83 -18.53 -37.59
N CYS A 19 -11.55 -19.08 -36.61
CA CYS A 19 -11.44 -18.65 -35.19
C CYS A 19 -10.03 -18.85 -34.65
N LEU A 20 -9.36 -19.93 -35.01
CA LEU A 20 -7.99 -20.20 -34.58
C LEU A 20 -7.01 -19.20 -35.21
N VAL A 21 -7.14 -18.89 -36.50
CA VAL A 21 -6.30 -17.90 -37.19
C VAL A 21 -6.53 -16.48 -36.61
N VAL A 22 -7.80 -16.10 -36.42
CA VAL A 22 -8.14 -14.80 -35.79
C VAL A 22 -7.62 -14.74 -34.37
N GLY A 23 -7.74 -15.82 -33.59
CA GLY A 23 -7.19 -15.90 -32.23
C GLY A 23 -5.69 -15.73 -32.22
N VAL A 24 -4.94 -16.42 -33.07
CA VAL A 24 -3.48 -16.30 -33.19
C VAL A 24 -3.09 -14.90 -33.64
N MET A 25 -3.78 -14.31 -34.63
CA MET A 25 -3.51 -12.92 -35.06
C MET A 25 -3.79 -11.90 -33.95
N SER A 26 -4.86 -12.10 -33.18
CA SER A 26 -5.17 -11.23 -32.03
C SER A 26 -4.09 -11.31 -30.97
N VAL A 27 -3.64 -12.53 -30.61
CA VAL A 27 -2.54 -12.73 -29.65
C VAL A 27 -1.24 -12.12 -30.17
N MET A 28 -0.88 -12.32 -31.46
CA MET A 28 0.30 -11.69 -32.06
C MET A 28 0.20 -10.16 -32.06
N SER A 29 -0.97 -9.61 -32.30
CA SER A 29 -1.20 -8.16 -32.29
C SER A 29 -1.03 -7.59 -30.87
N ILE A 30 -1.55 -8.29 -29.86
CA ILE A 30 -1.40 -7.93 -28.45
C ILE A 30 0.06 -8.02 -28.01
N VAL A 31 0.74 -9.13 -28.32
CA VAL A 31 2.17 -9.33 -28.05
C VAL A 31 3.01 -8.27 -28.76
N GLY A 32 2.67 -7.92 -30.00
CA GLY A 32 3.34 -6.85 -30.75
C GLY A 32 3.15 -5.45 -30.12
N MET A 33 1.95 -5.14 -29.65
CA MET A 33 1.68 -3.88 -28.92
C MET A 33 2.46 -3.81 -27.60
N ILE A 34 2.49 -4.91 -26.84
CA ILE A 34 3.20 -4.99 -25.56
C ILE A 34 4.72 -4.95 -25.77
N ALA A 35 5.24 -5.69 -26.73
CA ALA A 35 6.65 -5.63 -27.10
C ALA A 35 7.06 -4.22 -27.55
N SER A 36 6.18 -3.48 -28.23
CA SER A 36 6.42 -2.09 -28.62
C SER A 36 6.33 -1.12 -27.43
N SER A 37 5.51 -1.42 -26.42
CA SER A 37 5.43 -0.61 -25.19
C SER A 37 6.57 -0.91 -24.20
N SER A 38 7.09 -2.14 -24.24
CA SER A 38 8.24 -2.60 -23.42
C SER A 38 9.59 -2.39 -24.12
N ALA A 39 9.59 -1.93 -25.39
CA ALA A 39 10.83 -1.63 -26.09
C ALA A 39 11.57 -0.53 -25.34
N THR A 40 12.82 -0.81 -24.96
CA THR A 40 13.74 0.13 -24.33
C THR A 40 13.76 1.44 -25.13
N LYS A 41 13.07 2.46 -24.61
CA LYS A 41 13.05 3.78 -25.26
C LYS A 41 14.34 4.50 -24.91
N ASP A 42 15.16 4.76 -25.91
CA ASP A 42 16.22 5.75 -25.75
C ASP A 42 15.60 7.10 -25.40
N VAL A 43 16.11 7.71 -24.35
CA VAL A 43 15.69 9.06 -23.96
C VAL A 43 16.19 10.04 -25.02
N ALA A 44 15.31 10.80 -25.64
CA ALA A 44 15.67 11.84 -26.57
C ALA A 44 16.43 12.98 -25.86
N ASP A 45 17.27 13.71 -26.60
CA ASP A 45 17.92 14.89 -26.03
C ASP A 45 16.90 15.95 -25.64
N ASN A 46 17.19 16.72 -24.60
CA ASN A 46 16.31 17.76 -24.08
C ASN A 46 14.92 17.23 -23.67
N THR A 47 14.89 16.11 -22.98
CA THR A 47 13.64 15.50 -22.49
C THR A 47 13.23 16.06 -21.12
N VAL A 48 11.93 16.25 -20.92
CA VAL A 48 11.28 16.52 -19.63
C VAL A 48 10.68 15.23 -19.11
N PHE A 49 11.04 14.86 -17.87
CA PHE A 49 10.38 13.76 -17.20
C PHE A 49 9.05 14.24 -16.60
N VAL A 50 7.94 13.65 -17.04
CA VAL A 50 6.59 14.02 -16.62
C VAL A 50 6.11 13.04 -15.54
N ILE A 51 5.82 13.57 -14.36
CA ILE A 51 5.14 12.85 -13.28
C ILE A 51 3.68 13.29 -13.30
N ASP A 52 2.83 12.47 -13.92
CA ASP A 52 1.39 12.67 -13.95
C ASP A 52 0.79 12.05 -12.67
N LEU A 53 0.43 12.90 -11.70
CA LEU A 53 -0.20 12.49 -10.45
C LEU A 53 -1.71 12.35 -10.66
N ASN A 54 -2.10 11.25 -11.33
CA ASN A 54 -3.48 10.92 -11.62
C ASN A 54 -3.70 9.43 -11.29
N GLY A 55 -4.70 9.10 -10.47
CA GLY A 55 -4.97 7.74 -10.03
C GLY A 55 -4.47 7.45 -8.61
N GLN A 56 -4.13 6.20 -8.34
CA GLN A 56 -3.80 5.71 -7.00
C GLN A 56 -2.33 5.27 -6.90
N LEU A 57 -1.59 5.86 -5.95
CA LEU A 57 -0.25 5.38 -5.60
C LEU A 57 -0.38 4.13 -4.71
N GLN A 58 0.24 3.06 -5.14
CA GLN A 58 0.32 1.79 -4.42
C GLN A 58 1.78 1.34 -4.29
N GLU A 59 2.07 0.37 -3.45
CA GLU A 59 3.42 -0.15 -3.23
C GLU A 59 4.07 -0.64 -4.54
N ARG A 60 3.30 -1.36 -5.39
CA ARG A 60 3.68 -1.81 -6.73
C ARG A 60 2.48 -1.68 -7.67
N ALA A 61 2.74 -1.35 -8.92
CA ALA A 61 1.75 -1.48 -9.99
C ALA A 61 1.92 -2.85 -10.66
N GLU A 62 0.80 -3.51 -10.92
CA GLU A 62 0.74 -4.72 -11.75
C GLU A 62 0.18 -4.38 -13.13
N ASP A 63 0.54 -5.15 -14.13
CA ASP A 63 0.03 -4.97 -15.49
C ASP A 63 -1.45 -5.39 -15.54
N ASP A 64 -2.35 -4.42 -15.69
CA ASP A 64 -3.78 -4.70 -15.91
C ASP A 64 -4.05 -4.84 -17.42
N ILE A 65 -4.18 -6.09 -17.87
CA ILE A 65 -4.48 -6.40 -19.27
C ILE A 65 -5.81 -5.81 -19.73
N MET A 66 -6.81 -5.70 -18.85
CA MET A 66 -8.11 -5.15 -19.22
C MET A 66 -8.03 -3.62 -19.43
N ALA A 67 -7.21 -2.92 -18.64
CA ALA A 67 -6.91 -1.53 -18.87
C ALA A 67 -6.17 -1.32 -20.20
N VAL A 68 -5.18 -2.17 -20.51
CA VAL A 68 -4.44 -2.13 -21.79
C VAL A 68 -5.37 -2.41 -22.96
N LEU A 69 -6.22 -3.44 -22.89
CA LEU A 69 -7.14 -3.84 -23.97
C LEU A 69 -8.28 -2.83 -24.20
N SER A 70 -8.73 -2.17 -23.13
CA SER A 70 -9.78 -1.14 -23.22
C SER A 70 -9.26 0.22 -23.71
N GLY A 71 -7.94 0.35 -23.92
CA GLY A 71 -7.29 1.63 -24.23
C GLY A 71 -7.34 2.60 -23.06
N GLY A 72 -7.69 2.11 -21.86
CA GLY A 72 -7.70 2.86 -20.61
C GLY A 72 -6.27 3.05 -20.10
N ARG A 73 -6.05 4.14 -19.36
CA ARG A 73 -4.87 4.28 -18.52
C ARG A 73 -5.05 3.39 -17.29
N THR A 74 -3.99 2.74 -16.86
CA THR A 74 -3.97 2.16 -15.51
C THR A 74 -4.01 3.32 -14.51
N ASP A 75 -5.06 3.37 -13.70
CA ASP A 75 -5.18 4.39 -12.65
C ASP A 75 -4.27 4.11 -11.44
N VAL A 76 -3.34 3.17 -11.57
CA VAL A 76 -2.40 2.77 -10.52
C VAL A 76 -0.98 3.20 -10.88
N ILE A 77 -0.34 3.90 -9.95
CA ILE A 77 1.07 4.28 -10.00
C ILE A 77 1.83 3.42 -8.99
N GLY A 78 2.82 2.64 -9.44
CA GLY A 78 3.72 1.91 -8.53
C GLY A 78 4.70 2.87 -7.86
N LEU A 79 4.81 2.80 -6.55
CA LEU A 79 5.79 3.56 -5.78
C LEU A 79 7.22 3.15 -6.18
N ASP A 80 7.45 1.85 -6.37
CA ASP A 80 8.71 1.28 -6.85
C ASP A 80 9.13 1.88 -8.20
N ASP A 81 8.22 1.86 -9.19
CA ASP A 81 8.48 2.42 -10.53
C ASP A 81 8.69 3.93 -10.49
N LEU A 82 7.90 4.66 -9.70
CA LEU A 82 8.05 6.11 -9.55
C LEU A 82 9.40 6.50 -8.94
N LEU A 83 9.81 5.81 -7.87
CA LEU A 83 11.11 6.06 -7.23
C LEU A 83 12.27 5.71 -8.16
N LEU A 84 12.18 4.58 -8.88
CA LEU A 84 13.17 4.18 -9.89
C LEU A 84 13.26 5.18 -11.04
N ALA A 85 12.11 5.66 -11.55
CA ALA A 85 12.05 6.66 -12.60
C ALA A 85 12.71 7.98 -12.19
N ILE A 86 12.43 8.47 -10.97
CA ILE A 86 13.08 9.69 -10.45
C ILE A 86 14.59 9.50 -10.33
N LYS A 87 15.06 8.35 -9.84
CA LYS A 87 16.47 8.01 -9.69
C LYS A 87 17.19 7.95 -11.06
N LYS A 88 16.56 7.30 -12.05
CA LYS A 88 17.09 7.24 -13.42
C LYS A 88 17.09 8.62 -14.09
N ALA A 89 16.03 9.41 -13.94
CA ALA A 89 15.96 10.78 -14.46
C ALA A 89 17.03 11.69 -13.85
N LYS A 90 17.35 11.53 -12.57
CA LYS A 90 18.45 12.26 -11.90
C LYS A 90 19.79 12.04 -12.59
N ASN A 91 20.08 10.79 -12.95
CA ASN A 91 21.37 10.35 -13.48
C ASN A 91 21.46 10.41 -15.02
N ASN A 92 20.39 10.74 -15.72
CA ASN A 92 20.37 10.79 -17.20
C ASN A 92 20.55 12.22 -17.71
N ASP A 93 21.65 12.51 -18.37
CA ASP A 93 22.03 13.86 -18.84
C ASP A 93 21.09 14.43 -19.92
N LYS A 94 20.33 13.57 -20.63
CA LYS A 94 19.32 13.96 -21.60
C LYS A 94 18.06 14.53 -20.97
N VAL A 95 17.80 14.18 -19.69
CA VAL A 95 16.68 14.73 -18.91
C VAL A 95 17.08 16.09 -18.33
N LYS A 96 16.32 17.13 -18.65
CA LYS A 96 16.61 18.52 -18.22
C LYS A 96 15.89 18.93 -16.96
N GLY A 97 14.73 18.32 -16.67
CA GLY A 97 13.96 18.62 -15.48
C GLY A 97 12.78 17.67 -15.32
N ILE A 98 12.06 17.86 -14.22
CA ILE A 98 10.81 17.17 -13.92
C ILE A 98 9.65 18.16 -14.05
N TYR A 99 8.59 17.74 -14.73
CA TYR A 99 7.29 18.39 -14.70
C TYR A 99 6.31 17.53 -13.91
N ILE A 100 5.79 18.06 -12.79
CA ILE A 100 4.77 17.42 -11.98
C ILE A 100 3.40 17.99 -12.40
N GLN A 101 2.57 17.15 -12.98
CA GLN A 101 1.19 17.46 -13.30
C GLN A 101 0.29 16.96 -12.17
N SER A 102 -0.40 17.88 -11.49
CA SER A 102 -1.38 17.53 -10.45
C SER A 102 -2.71 17.15 -11.09
N GLY A 103 -3.28 16.03 -10.62
CA GLY A 103 -4.59 15.52 -11.01
C GLY A 103 -5.34 14.94 -9.82
N LEU A 104 -6.31 14.09 -10.09
CA LEU A 104 -7.02 13.32 -9.07
C LEU A 104 -6.12 12.16 -8.59
N PHE A 105 -5.43 12.40 -7.49
CA PHE A 105 -4.42 11.50 -6.97
C PHE A 105 -4.70 11.13 -5.52
N VAL A 106 -4.62 9.83 -5.23
CA VAL A 106 -4.77 9.27 -3.89
C VAL A 106 -3.52 8.43 -3.58
N SER A 107 -2.97 8.56 -2.40
CA SER A 107 -1.87 7.74 -1.92
C SER A 107 -2.35 6.73 -0.88
N ASP A 108 -1.70 5.59 -0.84
CA ASP A 108 -1.91 4.58 0.20
C ASP A 108 -1.49 5.10 1.60
N SER A 109 -0.50 6.01 1.65
CA SER A 109 0.02 6.53 2.91
C SER A 109 0.82 7.83 2.77
N TYR A 110 0.95 8.57 3.86
CA TYR A 110 1.90 9.70 3.93
C TYR A 110 3.36 9.24 3.91
N ALA A 111 3.66 8.02 4.33
CA ALA A 111 5.03 7.50 4.24
C ALA A 111 5.46 7.28 2.78
N SER A 112 4.55 6.80 1.92
CA SER A 112 4.79 6.71 0.47
C SER A 112 5.00 8.10 -0.15
N LEU A 113 4.19 9.09 0.25
CA LEU A 113 4.38 10.48 -0.16
C LEU A 113 5.73 11.04 0.31
N GLN A 114 6.17 10.73 1.53
CA GLN A 114 7.49 11.12 2.04
C GLN A 114 8.62 10.49 1.22
N ALA A 115 8.53 9.22 0.85
CA ALA A 115 9.52 8.55 0.02
C ALA A 115 9.65 9.24 -1.35
N VAL A 116 8.53 9.53 -2.02
CA VAL A 116 8.52 10.27 -3.30
C VAL A 116 9.10 11.67 -3.11
N ARG A 117 8.68 12.41 -2.09
CA ARG A 117 9.19 13.74 -1.79
C ARG A 117 10.69 13.75 -1.55
N LYS A 118 11.21 12.77 -0.79
CA LYS A 118 12.65 12.59 -0.55
C LYS A 118 13.41 12.35 -1.85
N ALA A 119 12.87 11.53 -2.75
CA ALA A 119 13.45 11.30 -4.08
C ALA A 119 13.46 12.57 -4.93
N LEU A 120 12.40 13.39 -4.91
CA LEU A 120 12.36 14.69 -5.59
C LEU A 120 13.37 15.70 -5.02
N VAL A 121 13.52 15.74 -3.69
CA VAL A 121 14.54 16.57 -3.02
C VAL A 121 15.95 16.11 -3.41
N ASP A 122 16.17 14.80 -3.53
CA ASP A 122 17.44 14.25 -3.97
C ASP A 122 17.70 14.50 -5.47
N PHE A 123 16.66 14.45 -6.30
CA PHE A 123 16.75 14.83 -7.71
C PHE A 123 17.27 16.27 -7.88
N LYS A 124 16.82 17.21 -7.08
CA LYS A 124 17.28 18.63 -7.13
C LYS A 124 18.78 18.79 -6.90
N LYS A 125 19.44 17.85 -6.23
CA LYS A 125 20.91 17.87 -6.06
C LYS A 125 21.67 17.71 -7.38
N SER A 126 21.02 17.22 -8.44
CA SER A 126 21.60 17.17 -9.79
C SER A 126 21.68 18.55 -10.47
N GLY A 127 21.10 19.59 -9.89
CA GLY A 127 20.99 20.92 -10.50
C GLY A 127 19.89 21.07 -11.55
N LYS A 128 19.14 20.01 -11.83
CA LYS A 128 17.99 20.01 -12.74
C LYS A 128 16.77 20.62 -12.05
N TRP A 129 15.90 21.29 -12.83
CA TRP A 129 14.72 21.97 -12.30
C TRP A 129 13.54 21.01 -12.10
N ILE A 130 12.65 21.39 -11.18
CA ILE A 130 11.32 20.80 -10.99
C ILE A 130 10.27 21.91 -11.12
N VAL A 131 9.30 21.72 -11.99
CA VAL A 131 8.13 22.58 -12.17
C VAL A 131 6.87 21.77 -11.86
N ALA A 132 5.95 22.35 -11.11
CA ALA A 132 4.65 21.75 -10.82
C ALA A 132 3.52 22.65 -11.35
N TYR A 133 2.48 22.03 -11.89
CA TYR A 133 1.25 22.69 -12.31
C TYR A 133 0.03 21.85 -11.95
N GLY A 134 -1.05 22.53 -11.58
CA GLY A 134 -2.36 21.93 -11.35
C GLY A 134 -3.50 22.89 -11.60
N ASP A 135 -4.63 22.36 -12.03
CA ASP A 135 -5.93 23.06 -11.95
C ASP A 135 -6.45 22.96 -10.51
N VAL A 136 -6.22 21.82 -9.86
CA VAL A 136 -6.48 21.58 -8.45
C VAL A 136 -5.28 20.84 -7.85
N TYR A 137 -4.82 21.31 -6.71
CA TYR A 137 -3.92 20.56 -5.86
C TYR A 137 -4.70 19.97 -4.69
N THR A 138 -4.82 18.64 -4.63
CA THR A 138 -5.20 17.97 -3.39
C THR A 138 -4.09 18.15 -2.36
N GLN A 139 -4.35 17.94 -1.08
CA GLN A 139 -3.32 18.07 -0.05
C GLN A 139 -2.12 17.13 -0.31
N ALA A 140 -2.36 15.92 -0.85
CA ALA A 140 -1.32 14.96 -1.23
C ALA A 140 -0.48 15.47 -2.41
N THR A 141 -1.12 15.92 -3.50
CA THR A 141 -0.40 16.45 -4.67
C THR A 141 0.32 17.75 -4.36
N TYR A 142 -0.26 18.61 -3.49
CA TYR A 142 0.43 19.81 -3.02
C TYR A 142 1.65 19.50 -2.18
N TYR A 143 1.57 18.50 -1.29
CA TYR A 143 2.73 18.07 -0.51
C TYR A 143 3.91 17.68 -1.39
N LEU A 144 3.68 16.91 -2.46
CA LEU A 144 4.71 16.56 -3.44
C LEU A 144 5.17 17.76 -4.26
N SER A 145 4.23 18.54 -4.79
CA SER A 145 4.50 19.68 -5.69
C SER A 145 5.20 20.83 -4.98
N SER A 146 5.00 20.98 -3.66
CA SER A 146 5.60 22.07 -2.88
C SER A 146 7.14 22.03 -2.83
N VAL A 147 7.78 20.91 -3.24
CA VAL A 147 9.24 20.78 -3.37
C VAL A 147 9.78 21.43 -4.65
N ALA A 148 8.91 21.67 -5.63
CA ALA A 148 9.29 22.21 -6.94
C ALA A 148 9.94 23.61 -6.83
N ASP A 149 10.77 23.95 -7.80
CA ASP A 149 11.39 25.27 -7.92
C ASP A 149 10.34 26.32 -8.31
N LYS A 150 9.32 25.89 -9.07
CA LYS A 150 8.16 26.69 -9.44
C LYS A 150 6.88 25.86 -9.27
N VAL A 151 5.94 26.40 -8.54
CA VAL A 151 4.60 25.84 -8.35
C VAL A 151 3.61 26.80 -8.99
N TYR A 152 2.94 26.34 -10.03
CA TYR A 152 1.95 27.13 -10.78
C TYR A 152 0.55 26.57 -10.58
N LEU A 153 -0.44 27.43 -10.59
CA LEU A 153 -1.85 27.09 -10.45
C LEU A 153 -2.66 27.75 -11.56
N ASN A 154 -3.69 27.08 -12.04
CA ASN A 154 -4.68 27.67 -12.92
C ASN A 154 -5.31 28.92 -12.27
N PRO A 155 -5.58 30.04 -13.01
CA PRO A 155 -6.21 31.23 -12.45
C PRO A 155 -7.57 31.02 -11.79
N SER A 156 -8.29 29.94 -12.14
CA SER A 156 -9.53 29.50 -11.50
C SER A 156 -9.33 28.24 -10.64
N GLY A 157 -8.08 27.91 -10.34
CA GLY A 157 -7.71 26.68 -9.65
C GLY A 157 -7.81 26.77 -8.13
N GLN A 158 -7.53 25.65 -7.48
CA GLN A 158 -7.71 25.50 -6.03
C GLN A 158 -6.54 24.75 -5.40
N VAL A 159 -6.18 25.11 -4.17
CA VAL A 159 -5.25 24.35 -3.32
C VAL A 159 -6.03 23.85 -2.11
N GLU A 160 -6.18 22.55 -1.98
CA GLU A 160 -6.75 21.93 -0.78
C GLU A 160 -5.71 21.94 0.35
N TRP A 161 -6.05 22.63 1.44
CA TRP A 161 -5.20 22.73 2.61
C TRP A 161 -6.08 22.90 3.86
N SER A 162 -6.55 21.77 4.43
CA SER A 162 -7.55 21.73 5.51
C SER A 162 -7.12 20.91 6.72
N GLY A 163 -5.95 20.25 6.66
CA GLY A 163 -5.48 19.37 7.73
C GLY A 163 -5.94 17.92 7.57
N ILE A 164 -5.79 17.13 8.62
CA ILE A 164 -6.12 15.70 8.61
C ILE A 164 -7.24 15.44 9.62
N CYS A 165 -8.32 14.84 9.16
CA CYS A 165 -9.40 14.35 9.99
C CYS A 165 -9.47 12.83 9.93
N SER A 166 -9.61 12.18 11.08
CA SER A 166 -9.91 10.75 11.18
C SER A 166 -11.33 10.58 11.71
N GLN A 167 -12.21 10.05 10.87
CA GLN A 167 -13.59 9.74 11.24
C GLN A 167 -13.79 8.22 11.24
N THR A 168 -14.13 7.66 12.41
CA THR A 168 -14.41 6.23 12.56
C THR A 168 -15.90 5.97 12.55
N MET A 169 -16.33 5.06 11.69
CA MET A 169 -17.71 4.60 11.62
C MET A 169 -17.94 3.47 12.64
N PHE A 170 -19.09 3.48 13.33
CA PHE A 170 -19.52 2.46 14.28
C PHE A 170 -20.77 1.77 13.74
N VAL A 171 -20.73 0.44 13.62
CA VAL A 171 -21.77 -0.36 12.97
C VAL A 171 -22.48 -1.32 13.93
N LYS A 172 -22.21 -1.22 15.23
CA LYS A 172 -22.81 -2.07 16.26
C LYS A 172 -24.34 -2.09 16.19
N ASP A 173 -24.98 -0.91 16.17
CA ASP A 173 -26.43 -0.79 16.13
C ASP A 173 -27.03 -1.20 14.79
N LEU A 174 -26.29 -0.96 13.69
CA LEU A 174 -26.68 -1.46 12.37
C LEU A 174 -26.74 -2.98 12.37
N MET A 175 -25.68 -3.65 12.86
CA MET A 175 -25.64 -5.11 12.96
C MET A 175 -26.74 -5.66 13.88
N ALA A 176 -26.99 -5.01 15.00
CA ALA A 176 -28.04 -5.41 15.94
C ALA A 176 -29.45 -5.39 15.30
N LYS A 177 -29.74 -4.44 14.39
CA LYS A 177 -31.01 -4.40 13.63
C LYS A 177 -31.20 -5.65 12.77
N PHE A 178 -30.11 -6.24 12.28
CA PHE A 178 -30.13 -7.50 11.54
C PHE A 178 -30.07 -8.74 12.45
N GLY A 179 -30.02 -8.57 13.75
CA GLY A 179 -29.90 -9.71 14.69
C GLY A 179 -28.50 -10.31 14.74
N VAL A 180 -27.47 -9.54 14.35
CA VAL A 180 -26.06 -9.96 14.40
C VAL A 180 -25.34 -9.15 15.48
N LYS A 181 -24.49 -9.83 16.27
CA LYS A 181 -23.61 -9.20 17.26
C LYS A 181 -22.19 -9.72 17.11
N MET A 182 -21.21 -8.92 17.49
CA MET A 182 -19.82 -9.38 17.53
C MET A 182 -19.41 -9.74 18.95
N GLN A 183 -18.94 -10.95 19.11
CA GLN A 183 -18.33 -11.44 20.35
C GLN A 183 -16.82 -11.24 20.24
N VAL A 184 -16.24 -10.47 21.14
CA VAL A 184 -14.85 -10.03 21.05
C VAL A 184 -14.09 -10.43 22.30
N VAL A 185 -12.92 -11.00 22.09
CA VAL A 185 -11.89 -11.18 23.11
C VAL A 185 -10.64 -10.41 22.66
N LYS A 186 -10.17 -9.49 23.46
CA LYS A 186 -8.97 -8.69 23.14
C LYS A 186 -8.09 -8.48 24.37
N VAL A 187 -6.79 -8.31 24.15
CA VAL A 187 -5.82 -7.91 25.17
C VAL A 187 -5.20 -6.58 24.77
N GLY A 188 -5.16 -5.66 25.72
CA GLY A 188 -4.57 -4.33 25.56
C GLY A 188 -5.58 -3.21 25.34
N ALA A 189 -5.33 -2.08 25.99
CA ALA A 189 -6.23 -0.92 26.01
C ALA A 189 -6.34 -0.23 24.63
N TYR A 190 -5.27 -0.27 23.83
CA TYR A 190 -5.17 0.40 22.52
C TYR A 190 -5.55 -0.50 21.33
N LYS A 191 -5.88 -1.80 21.56
CA LYS A 191 -6.30 -2.70 20.48
C LYS A 191 -7.75 -2.42 20.09
N SER A 192 -7.96 -1.36 19.32
CA SER A 192 -9.27 -0.76 19.02
C SER A 192 -9.90 -1.22 17.70
N ALA A 193 -9.29 -2.19 16.98
CA ALA A 193 -9.83 -2.76 15.74
C ALA A 193 -11.28 -3.25 15.85
N THR A 194 -11.68 -3.69 17.04
CA THR A 194 -13.01 -4.23 17.31
C THR A 194 -14.03 -3.17 17.71
N GLU A 195 -13.60 -1.94 18.02
CA GLU A 195 -14.49 -0.91 18.56
C GLU A 195 -15.60 -0.49 17.60
N MET A 196 -15.31 -0.46 16.30
CA MET A 196 -16.32 -0.17 15.28
C MET A 196 -17.52 -1.13 15.30
N PHE A 197 -17.32 -2.35 15.79
CA PHE A 197 -18.36 -3.39 15.87
C PHE A 197 -19.00 -3.51 17.26
N THR A 198 -18.37 -2.99 18.30
CA THR A 198 -18.78 -3.20 19.70
C THR A 198 -19.09 -1.90 20.43
N GLY A 199 -18.62 -0.77 19.92
CA GLY A 199 -18.79 0.56 20.52
C GLY A 199 -19.73 1.46 19.74
N ASP A 200 -20.05 2.60 20.33
CA ASP A 200 -20.82 3.69 19.73
C ASP A 200 -19.94 4.93 19.48
N LYS A 201 -18.73 4.93 20.04
CA LYS A 201 -17.70 5.96 19.89
C LYS A 201 -16.33 5.38 20.19
N MET A 202 -15.27 6.09 19.80
CA MET A 202 -13.91 5.74 20.19
C MET A 202 -13.75 5.75 21.71
N SER A 203 -13.02 4.77 22.23
CA SER A 203 -12.52 4.81 23.62
C SER A 203 -11.49 5.94 23.78
N ASP A 204 -11.23 6.34 25.04
CA ASP A 204 -10.25 7.39 25.33
C ASP A 204 -8.84 6.99 24.88
N ALA A 205 -8.45 5.73 25.08
CA ALA A 205 -7.17 5.19 24.58
C ALA A 205 -7.10 5.24 23.05
N ASN A 206 -8.20 4.93 22.37
CA ASN A 206 -8.26 5.04 20.91
C ASN A 206 -8.16 6.49 20.43
N LYS A 207 -8.88 7.43 21.07
CA LYS A 207 -8.74 8.86 20.74
C LYS A 207 -7.33 9.38 20.97
N GLU A 208 -6.67 8.98 22.06
CA GLU A 208 -5.30 9.36 22.37
C GLU A 208 -4.35 8.93 21.23
N GLN A 209 -4.38 7.66 20.83
CA GLN A 209 -3.46 7.18 19.80
C GLN A 209 -3.78 7.76 18.42
N VAL A 210 -5.07 7.90 18.04
CA VAL A 210 -5.47 8.54 16.78
C VAL A 210 -4.98 9.97 16.75
N SER A 211 -5.23 10.74 17.82
CA SER A 211 -4.76 12.12 17.93
C SER A 211 -3.22 12.21 17.83
N ALA A 212 -2.50 11.29 18.46
CA ALA A 212 -1.04 11.28 18.43
C ALA A 212 -0.52 11.10 16.99
N PHE A 213 -1.03 10.11 16.24
CA PHE A 213 -0.51 9.85 14.91
C PHE A 213 -0.99 10.86 13.86
N ILE A 214 -2.27 11.32 13.85
CA ILE A 214 -2.70 12.33 12.87
C ILE A 214 -1.98 13.67 13.07
N ASN A 215 -1.79 14.11 14.32
CA ASN A 215 -1.02 15.33 14.63
C ASN A 215 0.46 15.17 14.25
N GLY A 216 1.06 13.99 14.49
CA GLY A 216 2.42 13.71 14.09
C GLY A 216 2.64 13.74 12.58
N ILE A 217 1.71 13.14 11.81
CA ILE A 217 1.71 13.20 10.35
C ILE A 217 1.56 14.65 9.88
N TRP A 218 0.54 15.36 10.38
CA TRP A 218 0.29 16.75 10.00
C TRP A 218 1.46 17.66 10.29
N ASN A 219 2.07 17.54 11.48
CA ASN A 219 3.26 18.31 11.82
C ASN A 219 4.44 18.02 10.88
N THR A 220 4.62 16.78 10.45
CA THR A 220 5.65 16.40 9.47
C THR A 220 5.38 17.05 8.12
N VAL A 221 4.14 16.97 7.63
CA VAL A 221 3.70 17.61 6.37
C VAL A 221 3.93 19.12 6.42
N CYS A 222 3.48 19.78 7.49
CA CYS A 222 3.67 21.22 7.68
C CYS A 222 5.15 21.60 7.74
N THR A 223 5.98 20.82 8.43
CA THR A 223 7.42 21.08 8.54
C THR A 223 8.10 21.02 7.18
N ASP A 224 7.79 20.02 6.38
CA ASP A 224 8.35 19.83 5.06
C ASP A 224 7.92 20.93 4.07
N VAL A 225 6.63 21.28 4.08
CA VAL A 225 6.09 22.35 3.24
C VAL A 225 6.63 23.71 3.68
N ALA A 226 6.69 23.98 4.97
CA ALA A 226 7.25 25.22 5.53
C ALA A 226 8.68 25.47 5.04
N LYS A 227 9.51 24.41 5.08
CA LYS A 227 10.90 24.46 4.59
C LYS A 227 10.98 24.78 3.09
N SER A 228 10.13 24.14 2.28
CA SER A 228 10.17 24.30 0.83
C SER A 228 9.59 25.64 0.37
N ARG A 229 8.50 26.09 0.97
CA ARG A 229 7.75 27.30 0.58
C ARG A 229 8.20 28.54 1.37
N LYS A 230 9.15 28.40 2.31
CA LYS A 230 9.66 29.49 3.15
C LYS A 230 8.54 30.22 3.91
N VAL A 231 7.64 29.45 4.48
CA VAL A 231 6.59 29.87 5.41
C VAL A 231 6.77 29.19 6.75
N THR A 232 6.04 29.58 7.77
CA THR A 232 6.12 28.92 9.09
C THR A 232 5.06 27.83 9.24
N VAL A 233 5.31 26.84 10.10
CA VAL A 233 4.32 25.82 10.47
C VAL A 233 3.06 26.48 11.07
N ALA A 234 3.22 27.54 11.86
CA ALA A 234 2.09 28.28 12.42
C ALA A 234 1.22 28.93 11.34
N GLN A 235 1.83 29.50 10.29
CA GLN A 235 1.08 30.05 9.16
C GLN A 235 0.32 28.95 8.41
N LEU A 236 0.94 27.78 8.18
CA LEU A 236 0.27 26.66 7.50
C LEU A 236 -0.93 26.14 8.30
N ASN A 237 -0.83 26.07 9.64
CA ASN A 237 -1.98 25.74 10.50
C ASN A 237 -3.07 26.82 10.39
N GLN A 238 -2.69 28.10 10.46
CA GLN A 238 -3.65 29.19 10.32
C GLN A 238 -4.34 29.18 8.96
N TYR A 239 -3.64 28.80 7.87
CA TYR A 239 -4.24 28.66 6.56
C TYR A 239 -5.28 27.53 6.53
N ALA A 240 -4.99 26.39 7.16
CA ALA A 240 -5.94 25.29 7.29
C ALA A 240 -7.18 25.69 8.12
N ASP A 241 -6.97 26.32 9.27
CA ASP A 241 -8.05 26.78 10.16
C ASP A 241 -8.94 27.85 9.50
N ASN A 242 -8.37 28.70 8.66
CA ASN A 242 -9.09 29.74 7.93
C ASN A 242 -9.74 29.23 6.63
N MET A 243 -9.68 27.91 6.35
CA MET A 243 -10.30 27.27 5.18
C MET A 243 -9.89 27.94 3.86
N ILE A 244 -8.58 28.21 3.70
CA ILE A 244 -8.07 28.89 2.49
C ILE A 244 -8.41 28.13 1.20
N THR A 245 -8.71 26.84 1.29
CA THR A 245 -9.17 26.00 0.18
C THR A 245 -10.31 26.65 -0.62
N LEU A 246 -11.17 27.41 0.03
CA LEU A 246 -12.29 28.12 -0.59
C LEU A 246 -11.99 29.62 -0.88
N GLY A 247 -10.73 30.02 -0.77
CA GLY A 247 -10.29 31.39 -0.98
C GLY A 247 -10.08 31.77 -2.44
N ASP A 248 -9.74 33.04 -2.69
CA ASP A 248 -9.35 33.53 -4.03
C ASP A 248 -7.99 32.93 -4.43
N PRO A 249 -7.82 32.40 -5.65
CA PRO A 249 -6.53 31.87 -6.12
C PRO A 249 -5.35 32.85 -5.97
N LYS A 250 -5.58 34.16 -6.03
CA LYS A 250 -4.57 35.20 -5.80
C LYS A 250 -4.00 35.17 -4.38
N ASP A 251 -4.79 34.72 -3.41
CA ASP A 251 -4.32 34.61 -2.03
C ASP A 251 -3.28 33.50 -1.88
N TYR A 252 -3.35 32.40 -2.67
CA TYR A 252 -2.31 31.38 -2.63
C TYR A 252 -0.94 31.91 -3.07
N VAL A 253 -0.90 32.88 -3.99
CA VAL A 253 0.35 33.57 -4.36
C VAL A 253 0.82 34.46 -3.21
N LYS A 254 -0.06 35.22 -2.59
CA LYS A 254 0.23 36.06 -1.43
C LYS A 254 0.75 35.24 -0.24
N TYR A 255 0.16 34.06 -0.03
CA TYR A 255 0.57 33.12 1.03
C TYR A 255 1.82 32.30 0.66
N LYS A 256 2.37 32.50 -0.54
CA LYS A 256 3.55 31.76 -1.06
C LYS A 256 3.31 30.25 -1.22
N LEU A 257 2.06 29.83 -1.30
CA LEU A 257 1.74 28.43 -1.59
C LEU A 257 1.96 28.11 -3.05
N VAL A 258 1.72 29.06 -3.96
CA VAL A 258 2.06 28.97 -5.38
C VAL A 258 2.88 30.19 -5.82
N ASP A 259 3.60 30.09 -6.93
CA ASP A 259 4.47 31.18 -7.40
C ASP A 259 3.76 32.10 -8.40
N LYS A 260 2.91 31.55 -9.27
CA LYS A 260 2.11 32.31 -10.26
C LYS A 260 0.82 31.56 -10.59
N LEU A 261 -0.16 32.32 -11.07
CA LEU A 261 -1.35 31.80 -11.71
C LEU A 261 -1.14 31.81 -13.22
N LEU A 262 -1.22 30.66 -13.89
CA LEU A 262 -0.97 30.50 -15.31
C LEU A 262 -2.01 29.58 -15.94
N TYR A 263 -2.41 29.88 -17.17
CA TYR A 263 -3.07 28.92 -18.04
C TYR A 263 -2.04 27.94 -18.66
N VAL A 264 -2.52 26.81 -19.18
CA VAL A 264 -1.66 25.73 -19.72
C VAL A 264 -0.75 26.21 -20.88
N ASP A 265 -1.25 27.11 -21.74
CA ASP A 265 -0.44 27.70 -22.81
C ASP A 265 0.72 28.54 -22.28
N GLN A 266 0.48 29.33 -21.24
CA GLN A 266 1.49 30.13 -20.55
C GLN A 266 2.52 29.22 -19.83
N LEU A 267 2.05 28.12 -19.23
CA LEU A 267 2.94 27.10 -18.64
C LEU A 267 3.88 26.52 -19.69
N LYS A 268 3.37 26.13 -20.87
CA LYS A 268 4.18 25.60 -21.96
C LYS A 268 5.30 26.58 -22.36
N ALA A 269 4.99 27.87 -22.46
CA ALA A 269 5.95 28.93 -22.75
C ALA A 269 7.02 29.03 -21.64
N GLU A 270 6.64 28.96 -20.36
CA GLU A 270 7.61 28.97 -19.25
C GLU A 270 8.55 27.73 -19.29
N VAL A 271 8.03 26.52 -19.59
CA VAL A 271 8.85 25.32 -19.74
C VAL A 271 9.80 25.42 -20.92
N LYS A 272 9.34 25.88 -22.10
CA LYS A 272 10.22 26.12 -23.27
C LYS A 272 11.34 27.10 -22.93
N LYS A 273 11.03 28.16 -22.20
CA LYS A 273 12.03 29.12 -21.73
C LYS A 273 13.08 28.50 -20.80
N LEU A 274 12.67 27.63 -19.86
CA LEU A 274 13.60 26.91 -18.98
C LEU A 274 14.54 25.98 -19.77
N MET A 275 14.08 25.48 -20.91
CA MET A 275 14.85 24.60 -21.80
C MET A 275 15.65 25.35 -22.89
N ASN A 276 15.54 26.67 -22.95
CA ASN A 276 16.10 27.51 -24.04
C ASN A 276 15.60 27.08 -25.43
N LEU A 277 14.34 26.62 -25.53
CA LEU A 277 13.69 26.26 -26.77
C LEU A 277 12.96 27.48 -27.37
N LYS A 278 12.79 27.49 -28.71
CA LYS A 278 11.96 28.47 -29.41
C LYS A 278 10.48 28.11 -29.29
N ASP A 279 9.62 29.06 -29.63
CA ASP A 279 8.17 28.85 -29.52
C ASP A 279 7.65 27.72 -30.43
N ASP A 280 8.31 27.52 -31.60
CA ASP A 280 7.93 26.47 -32.55
C ASP A 280 8.57 25.09 -32.25
N ASP A 281 9.51 25.01 -31.29
CA ASP A 281 10.16 23.75 -30.95
C ASP A 281 9.22 22.88 -30.11
N ASP A 282 9.23 21.56 -30.33
CA ASP A 282 8.54 20.61 -29.49
C ASP A 282 9.34 20.26 -28.26
N VAL A 283 8.64 19.96 -27.15
CA VAL A 283 9.22 19.48 -25.90
C VAL A 283 9.14 17.96 -25.87
N ASN A 284 10.30 17.30 -25.92
CA ASN A 284 10.36 15.86 -25.71
C ASN A 284 9.93 15.53 -24.27
N THR A 285 9.07 14.53 -24.10
CA THR A 285 8.59 14.11 -22.79
C THR A 285 8.70 12.60 -22.61
N ILE A 286 8.92 12.17 -21.38
CA ILE A 286 8.88 10.77 -20.98
C ILE A 286 8.08 10.65 -19.67
N GLY A 287 7.16 9.69 -19.61
CA GLY A 287 6.36 9.41 -18.41
C GLY A 287 7.05 8.42 -17.46
N ILE A 288 6.36 8.09 -16.36
CA ILE A 288 6.88 7.24 -15.27
C ILE A 288 7.33 5.87 -15.81
N THR A 289 6.43 5.12 -16.45
CA THR A 289 6.74 3.78 -17.01
C THR A 289 7.87 3.81 -18.04
N GLY A 290 7.86 4.82 -18.93
CA GLY A 290 8.94 5.00 -19.91
C GLY A 290 10.28 5.26 -19.26
N MET A 291 10.34 6.11 -18.24
CA MET A 291 11.58 6.45 -17.53
C MET A 291 12.07 5.30 -16.64
N ALA A 292 11.15 4.57 -15.99
CA ALA A 292 11.48 3.37 -15.24
C ALA A 292 12.07 2.26 -16.14
N GLY A 293 11.57 2.13 -17.38
CA GLY A 293 12.05 1.18 -18.39
C GLY A 293 13.34 1.57 -19.10
N VAL A 294 13.91 2.77 -18.90
CA VAL A 294 15.22 3.15 -19.47
C VAL A 294 16.30 2.21 -18.94
N PRO A 295 17.16 1.65 -19.80
CA PRO A 295 18.29 0.84 -19.34
C PRO A 295 19.17 1.60 -18.35
N GLY A 296 19.54 0.96 -17.28
CA GLY A 296 20.43 1.58 -16.28
C GLY A 296 20.64 0.65 -15.10
N GLY A 297 21.88 0.56 -14.67
CA GLY A 297 22.35 -0.41 -13.71
C GLY A 297 22.93 -1.64 -14.42
N SER A 298 23.92 -2.24 -13.83
CA SER A 298 24.48 -3.53 -14.22
C SER A 298 23.93 -4.54 -13.22
N ASP A 299 23.56 -5.72 -13.69
CA ASP A 299 23.25 -6.86 -12.83
C ASP A 299 24.55 -7.56 -12.38
N ASP A 300 25.70 -6.88 -12.51
CA ASP A 300 26.98 -7.34 -12.02
C ASP A 300 27.04 -7.15 -10.49
N GLY A 301 27.79 -8.01 -9.83
CA GLY A 301 27.99 -7.96 -8.38
C GLY A 301 27.14 -8.94 -7.59
N ASP A 302 27.04 -8.70 -6.29
CA ASP A 302 26.31 -9.55 -5.34
C ASP A 302 24.81 -9.22 -5.31
N CYS A 303 23.95 -10.24 -5.28
CA CYS A 303 22.51 -10.04 -5.23
C CYS A 303 22.02 -9.67 -3.82
N ILE A 304 21.24 -8.59 -3.72
CA ILE A 304 20.39 -8.29 -2.54
C ILE A 304 18.93 -8.49 -2.94
N ALA A 305 18.30 -9.51 -2.36
CA ALA A 305 16.89 -9.76 -2.61
C ALA A 305 16.01 -8.73 -1.89
N VAL A 306 15.07 -8.11 -2.61
CA VAL A 306 14.01 -7.26 -2.06
C VAL A 306 12.70 -8.03 -2.14
N TYR A 307 12.22 -8.52 -1.00
CA TYR A 307 10.98 -9.27 -0.91
C TYR A 307 9.83 -8.33 -0.53
N TYR A 308 8.85 -8.18 -1.40
CA TYR A 308 7.68 -7.34 -1.16
C TYR A 308 6.56 -8.13 -0.48
N ALA A 309 6.15 -7.69 0.71
CA ALA A 309 5.06 -8.23 1.51
C ALA A 309 4.06 -7.12 1.83
N TYR A 310 2.95 -7.03 1.08
CA TYR A 310 1.96 -5.97 1.25
C TYR A 310 0.53 -6.52 1.19
N GLY A 311 -0.39 -5.80 1.86
CA GLY A 311 -1.77 -6.22 2.05
C GLY A 311 -2.04 -6.92 3.38
N ASP A 312 -3.21 -7.57 3.49
CA ASP A 312 -3.64 -8.30 4.68
C ASP A 312 -2.90 -9.64 4.80
N ILE A 313 -2.51 -10.03 6.02
CA ILE A 313 -1.87 -11.32 6.28
C ILE A 313 -2.95 -12.39 6.43
N VAL A 314 -2.87 -13.43 5.59
CA VAL A 314 -3.79 -14.59 5.61
C VAL A 314 -3.03 -15.90 5.76
N ASP A 315 -3.71 -16.95 6.23
CA ASP A 315 -3.06 -18.28 6.39
C ASP A 315 -2.71 -18.89 5.04
N ASN A 316 -3.69 -18.88 4.13
CA ASN A 316 -3.54 -19.28 2.72
C ASN A 316 -4.47 -18.41 1.86
N ALA A 317 -3.97 -17.93 0.74
CA ALA A 317 -4.78 -17.21 -0.23
C ALA A 317 -5.57 -18.20 -1.09
N THR A 318 -6.89 -18.25 -0.89
CA THR A 318 -7.79 -19.12 -1.65
C THR A 318 -8.97 -18.35 -2.25
N GLY A 319 -9.45 -18.76 -3.41
CA GLY A 319 -10.60 -18.14 -4.09
C GLY A 319 -10.35 -16.67 -4.44
N MET A 320 -11.26 -15.76 -4.05
CA MET A 320 -11.11 -14.32 -4.33
C MET A 320 -9.91 -13.66 -3.62
N ALA A 321 -9.43 -14.23 -2.50
CA ALA A 321 -8.25 -13.70 -1.83
C ALA A 321 -6.96 -13.91 -2.63
N SER A 322 -6.92 -14.89 -3.54
CA SER A 322 -5.79 -15.10 -4.45
C SER A 322 -5.69 -14.02 -5.55
N ARG A 323 -6.72 -13.17 -5.69
CA ARG A 323 -6.81 -12.09 -6.68
C ARG A 323 -6.56 -10.70 -6.07
N SER A 324 -6.39 -10.61 -4.77
CA SER A 324 -6.06 -9.38 -4.07
C SER A 324 -4.63 -9.44 -3.55
N HIS A 325 -3.99 -8.29 -3.41
CA HIS A 325 -2.69 -8.23 -2.76
C HIS A 325 -2.82 -8.65 -1.31
N VAL A 326 -2.37 -9.85 -1.00
CA VAL A 326 -2.35 -10.40 0.35
C VAL A 326 -0.99 -11.02 0.67
N ILE A 327 -0.62 -11.01 1.92
CA ILE A 327 0.52 -11.72 2.44
C ILE A 327 0.06 -13.13 2.79
N ASP A 328 0.24 -14.07 1.85
CA ASP A 328 -0.03 -15.49 2.07
C ASP A 328 1.06 -16.09 2.95
N GLY A 329 0.69 -16.50 4.17
CA GLY A 329 1.64 -16.98 5.18
C GLY A 329 2.41 -18.22 4.74
N ALA A 330 1.76 -19.14 4.03
CA ALA A 330 2.39 -20.35 3.53
C ALA A 330 3.39 -20.04 2.41
N LYS A 331 2.96 -19.22 1.43
CA LYS A 331 3.80 -18.83 0.28
C LYS A 331 5.00 -18.00 0.73
N VAL A 332 4.80 -16.93 1.49
CA VAL A 332 5.88 -16.06 1.98
C VAL A 332 6.88 -16.85 2.81
N SER A 333 6.42 -17.79 3.64
CA SER A 333 7.30 -18.63 4.43
C SER A 333 8.12 -19.61 3.57
N ALA A 334 7.58 -20.07 2.43
CA ALA A 334 8.32 -20.91 1.48
C ALA A 334 9.36 -20.07 0.73
N ASP A 335 8.94 -18.96 0.12
CA ASP A 335 9.81 -18.04 -0.64
C ASP A 335 11.01 -17.56 0.20
N LEU A 336 10.77 -17.20 1.46
CA LEU A 336 11.86 -16.79 2.37
C LEU A 336 12.84 -17.94 2.69
N ARG A 337 12.37 -19.19 2.76
CA ARG A 337 13.26 -20.34 2.93
C ARG A 337 14.11 -20.57 1.67
N ASP A 338 13.50 -20.44 0.49
CA ASP A 338 14.22 -20.57 -0.77
C ASP A 338 15.30 -19.49 -0.88
N LEU A 339 14.99 -18.22 -0.54
CA LEU A 339 15.97 -17.14 -0.45
C LEU A 339 17.07 -17.39 0.61
N ALA A 340 16.75 -18.12 1.69
CA ALA A 340 17.76 -18.51 2.67
C ALA A 340 18.77 -19.50 2.09
N ASP A 341 18.34 -20.37 1.19
CA ASP A 341 19.15 -21.44 0.60
C ASP A 341 19.81 -21.04 -0.73
N ASP A 342 19.41 -19.93 -1.33
CA ASP A 342 19.99 -19.40 -2.57
C ASP A 342 21.38 -18.77 -2.29
N ASP A 343 22.45 -19.38 -2.78
CA ASP A 343 23.83 -18.93 -2.58
C ASP A 343 24.17 -17.62 -3.30
N ASP A 344 23.43 -17.23 -4.33
CA ASP A 344 23.63 -15.97 -5.05
C ASP A 344 23.14 -14.78 -4.23
N VAL A 345 22.11 -14.95 -3.41
CA VAL A 345 21.55 -13.91 -2.55
C VAL A 345 22.42 -13.70 -1.31
N LYS A 346 22.98 -12.52 -1.11
CA LYS A 346 23.86 -12.18 0.03
C LYS A 346 23.13 -11.55 1.21
N ALA A 347 22.01 -10.90 0.98
CA ALA A 347 21.13 -10.35 2.02
C ALA A 347 19.69 -10.29 1.53
N VAL A 348 18.74 -10.24 2.47
CA VAL A 348 17.33 -10.10 2.18
C VAL A 348 16.80 -8.81 2.81
N VAL A 349 16.18 -7.96 2.01
CA VAL A 349 15.37 -6.82 2.46
C VAL A 349 13.91 -7.22 2.33
N ILE A 350 13.16 -7.16 3.43
CA ILE A 350 11.72 -7.41 3.40
C ILE A 350 11.01 -6.06 3.42
N ARG A 351 10.39 -5.68 2.30
CA ARG A 351 9.56 -4.49 2.20
C ARG A 351 8.15 -4.83 2.65
N ILE A 352 7.69 -4.22 3.75
CA ILE A 352 6.41 -4.54 4.39
C ILE A 352 5.48 -3.33 4.33
N ASN A 353 4.28 -3.52 3.77
CA ASN A 353 3.20 -2.54 3.82
C ASN A 353 1.89 -3.25 4.22
N SER A 354 1.70 -3.46 5.53
CA SER A 354 0.62 -4.28 6.08
C SER A 354 0.14 -3.79 7.45
N GLY A 355 -1.17 -3.72 7.62
CA GLY A 355 -1.81 -3.52 8.92
C GLY A 355 -1.87 -4.78 9.79
N GLY A 356 -1.37 -5.91 9.30
CA GLY A 356 -1.43 -7.21 9.96
C GLY A 356 -2.53 -8.13 9.41
N GLY A 357 -2.94 -9.10 10.20
CA GLY A 357 -3.96 -10.10 9.82
C GLY A 357 -3.88 -11.33 10.70
N SER A 358 -3.80 -12.53 10.11
CA SER A 358 -3.69 -13.78 10.84
C SER A 358 -2.49 -13.81 11.79
N ALA A 359 -2.75 -14.07 13.06
CA ALA A 359 -1.70 -14.24 14.06
C ALA A 359 -0.88 -15.50 13.82
N TYR A 360 -1.51 -16.57 13.32
CA TYR A 360 -0.84 -17.82 12.97
C TYR A 360 0.13 -17.62 11.80
N ALA A 361 -0.33 -17.05 10.70
CA ALA A 361 0.53 -16.77 9.54
C ALA A 361 1.71 -15.87 9.92
N SER A 362 1.47 -14.85 10.75
CA SER A 362 2.52 -13.93 11.23
C SER A 362 3.62 -14.67 12.02
N GLU A 363 3.28 -15.66 12.85
CA GLU A 363 4.26 -16.50 13.55
C GLU A 363 5.04 -17.41 12.57
N GLN A 364 4.36 -17.97 11.54
CA GLN A 364 5.05 -18.79 10.53
C GLN A 364 6.05 -17.97 9.73
N ILE A 365 5.67 -16.76 9.30
CA ILE A 365 6.58 -15.85 8.59
C ILE A 365 7.71 -15.39 9.52
N TRP A 366 7.42 -15.04 10.78
CA TRP A 366 8.45 -14.73 11.77
C TRP A 366 9.49 -15.86 11.87
N ARG A 367 9.04 -17.13 11.90
CA ARG A 367 9.95 -18.28 11.91
C ARG A 367 10.80 -18.37 10.65
N ALA A 368 10.20 -18.12 9.47
CA ALA A 368 10.96 -18.09 8.22
C ALA A 368 12.01 -16.98 8.21
N VAL A 369 11.68 -15.78 8.70
CA VAL A 369 12.64 -14.68 8.89
C VAL A 369 13.82 -15.11 9.79
N GLN A 370 13.58 -15.88 10.87
CA GLN A 370 14.64 -16.41 11.71
C GLN A 370 15.56 -17.38 10.94
N LEU A 371 15.00 -18.19 10.05
CA LEU A 371 15.78 -19.14 9.24
C LEU A 371 16.68 -18.40 8.24
N VAL A 372 16.14 -17.36 7.56
CA VAL A 372 16.97 -16.49 6.72
C VAL A 372 18.08 -15.83 7.53
N LYS A 373 17.71 -15.23 8.67
CA LYS A 373 18.66 -14.52 9.55
C LYS A 373 19.81 -15.40 10.06
N ALA A 374 19.58 -16.70 10.20
CA ALA A 374 20.64 -17.64 10.60
C ALA A 374 21.72 -17.81 9.53
N LYS A 375 21.42 -17.52 8.26
CA LYS A 375 22.32 -17.69 7.11
C LYS A 375 22.78 -16.35 6.52
N LYS A 376 21.92 -15.33 6.48
CA LYS A 376 22.13 -14.06 5.78
C LYS A 376 21.54 -12.89 6.57
N PRO A 377 22.07 -11.67 6.43
CA PRO A 377 21.44 -10.48 7.01
C PRO A 377 20.02 -10.28 6.48
N VAL A 378 19.10 -9.96 7.40
CA VAL A 378 17.72 -9.57 7.09
C VAL A 378 17.50 -8.14 7.55
N VAL A 379 17.10 -7.27 6.64
CA VAL A 379 16.68 -5.88 6.93
C VAL A 379 15.22 -5.72 6.58
N VAL A 380 14.44 -5.07 7.44
CA VAL A 380 13.05 -4.71 7.12
C VAL A 380 12.99 -3.26 6.70
N SER A 381 12.28 -2.99 5.58
CA SER A 381 11.84 -1.67 5.14
C SER A 381 10.34 -1.56 5.33
N MET A 382 9.90 -0.70 6.24
CA MET A 382 8.47 -0.47 6.46
C MET A 382 7.94 0.58 5.50
N GLY A 383 6.83 0.28 4.82
CA GLY A 383 6.07 1.20 3.98
C GLY A 383 5.15 2.10 4.77
N GLY A 384 3.93 2.31 4.27
CA GLY A 384 2.88 3.07 4.95
C GLY A 384 2.55 2.50 6.32
N MET A 385 2.47 1.19 6.39
CA MET A 385 2.19 0.43 7.61
C MET A 385 3.08 -0.81 7.72
N ALA A 386 3.53 -1.11 8.93
CA ALA A 386 4.05 -2.41 9.31
C ALA A 386 3.65 -2.64 10.77
N ALA A 387 2.36 -2.91 10.97
CA ALA A 387 1.74 -2.92 12.29
C ALA A 387 1.16 -4.29 12.63
N SER A 388 1.06 -4.60 13.91
CA SER A 388 0.49 -5.84 14.43
C SER A 388 1.16 -7.08 13.82
N GLY A 389 0.49 -7.88 12.98
CA GLY A 389 1.12 -9.00 12.24
C GLY A 389 2.29 -8.56 11.38
N GLY A 390 2.22 -7.37 10.74
CA GLY A 390 3.33 -6.78 10.00
C GLY A 390 4.53 -6.45 10.89
N TYR A 391 4.30 -5.98 12.12
CA TYR A 391 5.37 -5.80 13.11
C TYR A 391 5.87 -7.14 13.67
N TYR A 392 4.97 -8.11 13.83
CA TYR A 392 5.31 -9.45 14.29
C TYR A 392 6.39 -10.09 13.42
N MET A 393 6.17 -10.10 12.09
CA MET A 393 7.15 -10.65 11.15
C MET A 393 8.43 -9.81 11.06
N SER A 394 8.38 -8.51 11.42
CA SER A 394 9.51 -7.58 11.36
C SER A 394 10.42 -7.64 12.58
N CYS A 395 9.87 -7.89 13.77
CA CYS A 395 10.49 -7.56 15.06
C CYS A 395 11.85 -8.22 15.30
N SER A 396 12.13 -9.32 14.61
CA SER A 396 13.35 -10.09 14.77
C SER A 396 14.43 -9.84 13.71
N ALA A 397 14.20 -8.97 12.72
CA ALA A 397 15.19 -8.61 11.71
C ALA A 397 16.50 -8.08 12.33
N ASN A 398 17.59 -8.12 11.57
CA ASN A 398 18.87 -7.53 12.01
C ASN A 398 18.79 -6.00 12.12
N TRP A 399 17.96 -5.37 11.29
CA TRP A 399 17.74 -3.92 11.25
C TRP A 399 16.35 -3.59 10.71
N ILE A 400 15.72 -2.58 11.25
CA ILE A 400 14.40 -2.12 10.84
C ILE A 400 14.48 -0.65 10.46
N VAL A 401 14.05 -0.33 9.24
CA VAL A 401 13.98 1.02 8.68
C VAL A 401 12.53 1.40 8.45
N ALA A 402 12.13 2.60 8.83
CA ALA A 402 10.78 3.13 8.64
C ALA A 402 10.82 4.61 8.26
N GLU A 403 9.84 5.08 7.48
CA GLU A 403 9.65 6.52 7.28
C GLU A 403 9.10 7.16 8.57
N PRO A 404 9.34 8.47 8.81
CA PRO A 404 8.83 9.16 10.00
C PRO A 404 7.33 8.98 10.24
N THR A 405 6.54 8.93 9.18
CA THR A 405 5.07 8.79 9.24
C THR A 405 4.57 7.37 9.06
N THR A 406 5.44 6.37 8.93
CA THR A 406 5.05 4.95 8.96
C THR A 406 4.26 4.63 10.22
N LEU A 407 3.15 3.90 10.08
CA LEU A 407 2.40 3.38 11.21
C LEU A 407 2.89 1.97 11.57
N THR A 408 3.33 1.79 12.82
CA THR A 408 3.91 0.52 13.26
C THR A 408 3.52 0.17 14.70
N GLY A 409 4.10 -0.88 15.28
CA GLY A 409 3.74 -1.37 16.59
C GLY A 409 2.43 -2.15 16.58
N SER A 410 1.39 -1.63 17.21
CA SER A 410 0.10 -2.34 17.40
C SER A 410 0.29 -3.77 17.96
N ILE A 411 1.27 -3.93 18.87
CA ILE A 411 1.63 -5.22 19.47
C ILE A 411 0.48 -5.67 20.36
N GLY A 412 -0.37 -6.55 19.83
CA GLY A 412 -1.58 -7.02 20.47
C GLY A 412 -2.36 -7.98 19.58
N ILE A 413 -3.17 -8.84 20.21
CA ILE A 413 -3.98 -9.86 19.53
C ILE A 413 -5.43 -9.71 19.99
N PHE A 414 -6.36 -10.03 19.12
CA PHE A 414 -7.78 -10.15 19.43
C PHE A 414 -8.41 -11.32 18.68
N GLY A 415 -9.52 -11.80 19.20
CA GLY A 415 -10.44 -12.69 18.50
C GLY A 415 -11.78 -11.98 18.31
N MET A 416 -12.38 -12.15 17.14
CA MET A 416 -13.65 -11.54 16.79
C MET A 416 -14.51 -12.59 16.09
N PHE A 417 -15.70 -12.83 16.65
CA PHE A 417 -16.59 -13.90 16.24
C PHE A 417 -17.99 -13.34 16.02
N PRO A 418 -18.58 -13.47 14.84
CA PRO A 418 -19.96 -13.06 14.61
C PRO A 418 -20.93 -14.03 15.32
N ASP A 419 -21.86 -13.48 16.07
CA ASP A 419 -23.03 -14.18 16.57
C ASP A 419 -24.24 -13.79 15.70
N ALA A 420 -24.67 -14.70 14.85
CA ALA A 420 -25.81 -14.54 13.97
C ALA A 420 -27.08 -15.23 14.51
N SER A 421 -27.09 -15.68 15.78
CA SER A 421 -28.21 -16.42 16.35
C SER A 421 -29.52 -15.63 16.33
N GLY A 422 -29.48 -14.32 16.60
CA GLY A 422 -30.66 -13.45 16.51
C GLY A 422 -31.18 -13.31 15.08
N LEU A 423 -30.33 -13.21 14.08
CA LEU A 423 -30.71 -13.22 12.66
C LEU A 423 -31.43 -14.54 12.33
N LEU A 424 -30.83 -15.67 12.67
CA LEU A 424 -31.35 -16.98 12.32
C LEU A 424 -32.63 -17.31 13.09
N THR A 425 -32.65 -17.11 14.40
CA THR A 425 -33.76 -17.59 15.26
C THR A 425 -34.91 -16.60 15.33
N GLU A 426 -34.64 -15.31 15.50
CA GLU A 426 -35.67 -14.28 15.71
C GLU A 426 -36.17 -13.68 14.39
N LYS A 427 -35.27 -13.40 13.43
CA LYS A 427 -35.63 -12.75 12.16
C LYS A 427 -36.10 -13.75 11.11
N LEU A 428 -35.37 -14.86 10.95
CA LEU A 428 -35.63 -15.88 9.93
C LEU A 428 -36.47 -17.08 10.48
N GLY A 429 -36.69 -17.17 11.78
CA GLY A 429 -37.50 -18.21 12.38
C GLY A 429 -36.90 -19.61 12.38
N VAL A 430 -35.58 -19.73 12.08
CA VAL A 430 -34.87 -21.02 12.10
C VAL A 430 -34.85 -21.58 13.53
N LYS A 431 -35.06 -22.88 13.67
CA LYS A 431 -34.95 -23.59 14.94
C LYS A 431 -33.79 -24.56 14.88
N PHE A 432 -33.09 -24.68 16.00
CA PHE A 432 -31.96 -25.59 16.16
C PHE A 432 -32.27 -26.61 17.22
N ASP A 433 -31.92 -27.85 16.98
CA ASP A 433 -31.91 -28.94 17.95
C ASP A 433 -30.50 -29.54 17.97
N GLU A 434 -30.00 -29.94 19.15
CA GLU A 434 -28.60 -30.28 19.31
C GLU A 434 -28.41 -31.57 20.09
N VAL A 435 -27.69 -32.53 19.50
CA VAL A 435 -27.22 -33.74 20.17
C VAL A 435 -25.71 -33.69 20.29
N LYS A 436 -25.18 -33.93 21.48
CA LYS A 436 -23.76 -33.80 21.81
C LYS A 436 -23.16 -35.10 22.29
N THR A 437 -21.97 -35.43 21.83
CA THR A 437 -21.15 -36.50 22.44
C THR A 437 -20.39 -36.01 23.65
N ASN A 438 -19.95 -34.75 23.60
CA ASN A 438 -19.14 -34.12 24.65
C ASN A 438 -19.65 -32.70 24.92
N LYS A 439 -19.36 -32.17 26.11
CA LYS A 439 -19.84 -30.86 26.58
C LYS A 439 -19.62 -29.74 25.57
N ASN A 440 -18.44 -29.68 24.94
CA ASN A 440 -18.02 -28.59 24.05
C ASN A 440 -18.14 -28.93 22.57
N SER A 441 -18.83 -29.99 22.15
CA SER A 441 -18.97 -30.38 20.74
C SER A 441 -19.71 -29.32 19.90
N GLY A 442 -20.53 -28.48 20.53
CA GLY A 442 -21.19 -27.35 19.86
C GLY A 442 -20.43 -26.02 19.92
N PHE A 443 -19.12 -26.04 20.21
CA PHE A 443 -18.30 -24.83 20.23
C PHE A 443 -18.26 -24.18 18.83
N GLY A 444 -18.52 -22.86 18.78
CA GLY A 444 -18.53 -22.12 17.51
C GLY A 444 -19.79 -22.29 16.67
N THR A 445 -20.86 -22.86 17.20
CA THR A 445 -22.17 -22.94 16.52
C THR A 445 -22.72 -21.55 16.24
N MET A 446 -23.41 -21.38 15.11
CA MET A 446 -24.15 -20.15 14.79
C MET A 446 -25.52 -20.06 15.46
N ALA A 447 -25.96 -21.12 16.17
CA ALA A 447 -27.28 -21.23 16.78
C ALA A 447 -27.43 -20.39 18.06
N ARG A 448 -26.35 -20.06 18.70
CA ARG A 448 -26.28 -19.31 19.96
C ARG A 448 -24.96 -18.55 20.11
N PRO A 449 -24.89 -17.52 20.96
CA PRO A 449 -23.61 -16.93 21.35
C PRO A 449 -22.74 -17.95 22.12
N PHE A 450 -21.44 -17.66 22.23
CA PHE A 450 -20.56 -18.40 23.13
C PHE A 450 -21.04 -18.30 24.58
N SER A 451 -20.95 -19.41 25.32
CA SER A 451 -21.15 -19.40 26.78
C SER A 451 -19.98 -18.68 27.48
N GLU A 452 -20.16 -18.33 28.75
CA GLU A 452 -19.10 -17.74 29.58
C GLU A 452 -17.86 -18.64 29.66
N GLU A 453 -18.07 -19.97 29.75
CA GLU A 453 -16.98 -20.94 29.77
C GLU A 453 -16.23 -20.97 28.44
N GLU A 454 -16.94 -20.99 27.31
CA GLU A 454 -16.35 -20.93 25.96
C GLU A 454 -15.57 -19.62 25.75
N MET A 455 -16.12 -18.48 26.21
CA MET A 455 -15.43 -17.19 26.24
C MET A 455 -14.16 -17.22 27.11
N GLY A 456 -14.21 -17.97 28.23
CA GLY A 456 -13.02 -18.19 29.08
C GLY A 456 -11.91 -18.94 28.36
N TYR A 457 -12.25 -19.98 27.57
CA TYR A 457 -11.26 -20.70 26.76
C TYR A 457 -10.66 -19.81 25.67
N LEU A 458 -11.48 -19.02 24.98
CA LEU A 458 -11.02 -18.05 23.99
C LEU A 458 -10.12 -16.99 24.62
N SER A 459 -10.48 -16.47 25.78
CA SER A 459 -9.66 -15.48 26.51
C SER A 459 -8.28 -16.04 26.87
N ALA A 460 -8.23 -17.26 27.38
CA ALA A 460 -6.95 -17.93 27.69
C ALA A 460 -6.10 -18.18 26.43
N TYR A 461 -6.74 -18.49 25.30
CA TYR A 461 -6.05 -18.68 24.04
C TYR A 461 -5.45 -17.36 23.53
N ILE A 462 -6.23 -16.27 23.51
CA ILE A 462 -5.80 -14.94 23.09
C ILE A 462 -4.67 -14.41 23.99
N ASP A 463 -4.77 -14.60 25.30
CA ASP A 463 -3.73 -14.20 26.27
C ASP A 463 -2.39 -14.94 26.00
N ARG A 464 -2.43 -16.25 25.70
CA ARG A 464 -1.23 -17.00 25.31
C ARG A 464 -0.60 -16.44 24.04
N GLY A 465 -1.41 -16.13 23.02
CA GLY A 465 -0.94 -15.52 21.78
C GLY A 465 -0.30 -14.15 22.02
N TYR A 466 -0.90 -13.31 22.86
CA TYR A 466 -0.36 -12.01 23.22
C TYR A 466 0.98 -12.13 23.97
N LYS A 467 1.07 -13.03 24.93
CA LYS A 467 2.34 -13.33 25.64
C LYS A 467 3.43 -13.77 24.68
N LEU A 468 3.10 -14.64 23.72
CA LEU A 468 4.02 -15.07 22.68
C LEU A 468 4.50 -13.90 21.83
N PHE A 469 3.59 -13.06 21.34
CA PHE A 469 3.96 -11.89 20.54
C PHE A 469 4.90 -10.95 21.31
N ARG A 470 4.60 -10.63 22.57
CA ARG A 470 5.49 -9.81 23.41
C ARG A 470 6.86 -10.44 23.57
N GLN A 471 6.93 -11.76 23.76
CA GLN A 471 8.20 -12.48 23.87
C GLN A 471 9.02 -12.36 22.57
N ARG A 472 8.39 -12.54 21.39
CA ARG A 472 9.06 -12.37 20.08
C ARG A 472 9.63 -10.95 19.92
N VAL A 473 8.88 -9.95 20.33
CA VAL A 473 9.36 -8.56 20.32
C VAL A 473 10.49 -8.35 21.31
N ALA A 474 10.37 -8.86 22.53
CA ALA A 474 11.40 -8.75 23.57
C ALA A 474 12.73 -9.34 23.08
N ASP A 475 12.69 -10.55 22.53
CA ASP A 475 13.87 -11.26 22.02
C ASP A 475 14.47 -10.54 20.81
N GLY A 476 13.63 -10.14 19.85
CA GLY A 476 14.08 -9.49 18.62
C GLY A 476 14.63 -8.09 18.84
N ARG A 477 14.05 -7.32 19.75
CA ARG A 477 14.45 -5.94 20.05
C ARG A 477 15.38 -5.80 21.27
N ARG A 478 15.74 -6.91 21.90
CA ARG A 478 16.61 -6.95 23.11
C ARG A 478 16.04 -6.08 24.24
N LEU A 479 14.74 -6.21 24.47
CA LEU A 479 14.00 -5.54 25.54
C LEU A 479 13.50 -6.57 26.55
N SER A 480 13.22 -6.16 27.78
CA SER A 480 12.49 -7.02 28.70
C SER A 480 11.00 -7.09 28.30
N THR A 481 10.33 -8.18 28.64
CA THR A 481 8.89 -8.33 28.40
C THR A 481 8.06 -7.23 29.07
N ASP A 482 8.52 -6.72 30.24
CA ASP A 482 7.89 -5.61 30.96
C ASP A 482 8.12 -4.27 30.24
N ALA A 483 9.26 -4.08 29.61
CA ALA A 483 9.50 -2.89 28.78
C ALA A 483 8.64 -2.93 27.52
N VAL A 484 8.47 -4.12 26.91
CA VAL A 484 7.59 -4.31 25.77
C VAL A 484 6.14 -4.07 26.17
N GLU A 485 5.67 -4.54 27.34
CA GLU A 485 4.30 -4.32 27.80
C GLU A 485 3.93 -2.83 27.85
N LYS A 486 4.83 -1.97 28.32
CA LYS A 486 4.60 -0.53 28.42
C LYS A 486 4.38 0.18 27.07
N ILE A 487 4.90 -0.39 25.99
CA ILE A 487 4.80 0.17 24.63
C ILE A 487 3.91 -0.67 23.71
N ALA A 488 3.39 -1.80 24.21
CA ALA A 488 2.51 -2.73 23.51
C ALA A 488 1.03 -2.40 23.73
N GLN A 489 0.25 -3.34 24.22
CA GLN A 489 -1.20 -3.24 24.48
C GLN A 489 -2.02 -2.82 23.23
N GLY A 490 -1.50 -3.13 22.05
CA GLY A 490 -2.11 -2.78 20.79
C GLY A 490 -1.86 -1.35 20.31
N ARG A 491 -1.01 -0.55 21.01
CA ARG A 491 -0.74 0.85 20.67
C ARG A 491 -0.01 0.97 19.32
N VAL A 492 -0.53 1.85 18.47
CA VAL A 492 0.08 2.24 17.20
C VAL A 492 1.04 3.40 17.43
N TRP A 493 2.19 3.37 16.78
CA TRP A 493 3.24 4.36 16.86
C TRP A 493 3.60 4.86 15.46
N LEU A 494 3.96 6.13 15.34
CA LEU A 494 4.66 6.63 14.15
C LEU A 494 6.10 6.13 14.12
N GLY A 495 6.69 5.96 12.92
CA GLY A 495 8.07 5.53 12.76
C GLY A 495 9.06 6.39 13.54
N GLN A 496 8.87 7.72 13.55
CA GLN A 496 9.68 8.66 14.35
C GLN A 496 9.60 8.42 15.86
N ASP A 497 8.46 7.96 16.37
CA ASP A 497 8.29 7.65 17.79
C ASP A 497 8.73 6.22 18.10
N ALA A 498 8.51 5.29 17.16
CA ALA A 498 8.97 3.91 17.23
C ALA A 498 10.51 3.82 17.33
N LEU A 499 11.23 4.75 16.68
CA LEU A 499 12.69 4.89 16.83
C LEU A 499 13.08 5.22 18.29
N LYS A 500 12.38 6.15 18.93
CA LYS A 500 12.68 6.57 20.32
C LYS A 500 12.48 5.44 21.34
N ILE A 501 11.52 4.55 21.08
CA ILE A 501 11.19 3.41 21.94
C ILE A 501 11.83 2.08 21.46
N LYS A 502 12.76 2.14 20.51
CA LYS A 502 13.54 1.01 20.00
C LYS A 502 12.73 -0.07 19.26
N LEU A 503 11.54 0.25 18.78
CA LEU A 503 10.80 -0.63 17.87
C LEU A 503 11.34 -0.56 16.43
N VAL A 504 11.99 0.53 16.06
CA VAL A 504 12.67 0.80 14.77
C VAL A 504 14.12 1.19 15.05
N ASP A 505 15.03 0.90 14.13
CA ASP A 505 16.47 1.18 14.28
C ASP A 505 16.92 2.44 13.53
N GLN A 506 16.20 2.81 12.46
CA GLN A 506 16.58 3.92 11.59
C GLN A 506 15.36 4.53 10.90
N LEU A 507 15.36 5.85 10.72
CA LEU A 507 14.42 6.51 9.81
C LEU A 507 14.99 6.51 8.40
N GLY A 508 14.17 6.15 7.40
CA GLY A 508 14.57 6.10 6.00
C GLY A 508 13.60 5.28 5.15
N GLY A 509 13.92 5.17 3.85
CA GLY A 509 13.15 4.42 2.86
C GLY A 509 13.77 3.08 2.49
N LEU A 510 13.31 2.52 1.35
CA LEU A 510 13.80 1.25 0.83
C LEU A 510 15.29 1.29 0.47
N ASP A 511 15.76 2.35 -0.18
CA ASP A 511 17.19 2.49 -0.54
C ASP A 511 18.10 2.49 0.70
N ASP A 512 17.65 3.11 1.81
CA ASP A 512 18.38 3.08 3.08
C ASP A 512 18.45 1.67 3.66
N ALA A 513 17.38 0.89 3.51
CA ALA A 513 17.34 -0.51 3.95
C ALA A 513 18.24 -1.41 3.10
N VAL A 514 18.25 -1.23 1.77
CA VAL A 514 19.13 -1.94 0.84
C VAL A 514 20.60 -1.63 1.15
N ALA A 515 20.95 -0.35 1.30
CA ALA A 515 22.31 0.06 1.67
C ALA A 515 22.74 -0.53 3.03
N LYS A 516 21.79 -0.61 3.98
CA LYS A 516 22.06 -1.26 5.27
C LYS A 516 22.26 -2.76 5.13
N ALA A 517 21.48 -3.44 4.29
CA ALA A 517 21.62 -4.87 3.99
C ALA A 517 22.98 -5.17 3.37
N ALA A 518 23.40 -4.40 2.34
CA ALA A 518 24.72 -4.48 1.72
C ALA A 518 25.85 -4.36 2.74
N LYS A 519 25.75 -3.34 3.62
CA LYS A 519 26.72 -3.13 4.69
C LYS A 519 26.81 -4.31 5.67
N LEU A 520 25.66 -4.90 6.03
CA LEU A 520 25.64 -6.06 6.94
C LEU A 520 26.18 -7.32 6.27
N ALA A 521 25.93 -7.50 4.97
CA ALA A 521 26.48 -8.57 4.16
C ALA A 521 27.95 -8.35 3.78
N LYS A 522 28.50 -7.13 4.00
CA LYS A 522 29.86 -6.72 3.61
C LYS A 522 30.11 -6.76 2.10
N VAL A 523 29.08 -6.48 1.31
CA VAL A 523 29.16 -6.36 -0.14
C VAL A 523 29.25 -4.87 -0.53
N ASN A 524 30.11 -4.55 -1.50
CA ASN A 524 30.32 -3.17 -1.97
C ASN A 524 29.74 -2.94 -3.36
N ASP A 525 29.77 -3.95 -4.21
CA ASP A 525 29.20 -3.95 -5.54
C ASP A 525 28.02 -4.94 -5.56
N TYR A 526 26.83 -4.43 -5.82
CA TYR A 526 25.61 -5.22 -5.71
C TYR A 526 24.50 -4.70 -6.62
N TYR A 527 23.63 -5.61 -7.00
CA TYR A 527 22.34 -5.27 -7.60
C TYR A 527 21.19 -5.73 -6.71
N THR A 528 19.98 -5.25 -6.99
CA THR A 528 18.76 -5.67 -6.29
C THR A 528 17.89 -6.52 -7.21
N ALA A 529 17.44 -7.67 -6.70
CA ALA A 529 16.43 -8.50 -7.36
C ALA A 529 15.13 -8.47 -6.55
N GLU A 530 14.00 -8.28 -7.24
CA GLU A 530 12.67 -8.17 -6.61
C GLU A 530 11.97 -9.52 -6.52
N PHE A 531 11.40 -9.81 -5.35
CA PHE A 531 10.64 -11.01 -5.05
C PHE A 531 9.29 -10.69 -4.40
N PRO A 532 8.21 -11.43 -4.69
CA PRO A 532 8.11 -12.21 -5.93
C PRO A 532 8.28 -11.28 -7.14
N ALA A 533 8.65 -11.83 -8.29
CA ALA A 533 8.62 -11.07 -9.54
C ALA A 533 7.23 -10.45 -9.74
N LYS A 534 7.15 -9.30 -10.40
CA LYS A 534 5.85 -8.72 -10.77
C LYS A 534 5.08 -9.75 -11.62
N ALA A 535 3.81 -9.98 -11.28
CA ALA A 535 2.98 -10.85 -12.08
C ALA A 535 2.89 -10.29 -13.52
N SER A 536 3.23 -11.14 -14.49
CA SER A 536 3.00 -10.81 -15.89
C SER A 536 1.51 -10.99 -16.20
N TRP A 537 0.94 -10.12 -17.03
CA TRP A 537 -0.42 -10.29 -17.52
C TRP A 537 -0.67 -11.68 -18.13
N MET A 538 0.39 -12.33 -18.63
CA MET A 538 0.34 -13.66 -19.22
C MET A 538 0.17 -14.73 -18.15
N ASP A 539 0.80 -14.55 -16.98
CA ASP A 539 0.61 -15.42 -15.81
C ASP A 539 -0.82 -15.30 -15.30
N ASP A 540 -1.36 -14.07 -15.22
CA ASP A 540 -2.75 -13.82 -14.85
C ASP A 540 -3.75 -14.44 -15.84
N LEU A 541 -3.47 -14.38 -17.13
CA LEU A 541 -4.32 -14.99 -18.16
C LEU A 541 -4.29 -16.53 -18.09
N LEU A 542 -3.14 -17.12 -17.82
CA LEU A 542 -2.95 -18.57 -17.71
C LEU A 542 -3.59 -19.13 -16.42
N ASP A 543 -3.43 -18.42 -15.31
CA ASP A 543 -3.92 -18.86 -14.00
C ASP A 543 -5.41 -18.57 -13.78
N ASN A 544 -5.93 -17.46 -14.29
CA ASN A 544 -7.27 -16.96 -13.97
C ASN A 544 -8.26 -16.94 -15.14
N GLY A 545 -7.81 -17.04 -16.39
CA GLY A 545 -8.66 -16.93 -17.58
C GLY A 545 -9.46 -15.61 -17.63
N PHE A 546 -10.34 -15.46 -18.61
CA PHE A 546 -11.28 -14.32 -18.69
C PHE A 546 -12.42 -14.49 -17.67
N SER A 547 -12.23 -14.11 -16.40
CA SER A 547 -13.30 -14.23 -15.41
C SER A 547 -14.03 -12.90 -15.21
N SER A 548 -15.36 -12.95 -15.32
CA SER A 548 -16.27 -11.79 -15.11
C SER A 548 -16.26 -11.23 -13.68
N GLY A 549 -15.51 -11.85 -12.75
CA GLY A 549 -15.47 -11.45 -11.35
C GLY A 549 -14.75 -10.11 -11.09
N SER A 550 -13.74 -9.78 -11.91
CA SER A 550 -12.99 -8.53 -11.78
C SER A 550 -13.82 -7.30 -12.17
N TYR A 551 -14.66 -7.41 -13.20
CA TYR A 551 -15.51 -6.32 -13.66
C TYR A 551 -16.56 -5.90 -12.61
N ILE A 552 -17.17 -6.86 -11.93
CA ILE A 552 -18.17 -6.58 -10.88
C ILE A 552 -17.49 -5.93 -9.68
N ASP A 553 -16.29 -6.38 -9.32
CA ASP A 553 -15.55 -5.84 -8.17
C ASP A 553 -15.10 -4.40 -8.44
N GLU A 554 -14.63 -4.11 -9.63
CA GLU A 554 -14.27 -2.76 -10.08
C GLU A 554 -15.49 -1.81 -10.13
N GLN A 555 -16.63 -2.27 -10.64
CA GLN A 555 -17.87 -1.51 -10.62
C GLN A 555 -18.34 -1.22 -9.18
N MET A 556 -18.20 -2.18 -8.28
CA MET A 556 -18.49 -1.97 -6.86
C MET A 556 -17.54 -0.97 -6.22
N ARG A 557 -16.24 -1.03 -6.54
CA ARG A 557 -15.22 -0.10 -6.06
C ARG A 557 -15.51 1.32 -6.51
N MET A 558 -15.81 1.52 -7.81
CA MET A 558 -16.19 2.83 -8.35
C MET A 558 -17.48 3.36 -7.74
N THR A 559 -18.48 2.50 -7.54
CA THR A 559 -19.78 2.89 -7.01
C THR A 559 -19.74 3.21 -5.52
N MET A 560 -18.96 2.46 -4.73
CA MET A 560 -18.90 2.60 -3.27
C MET A 560 -17.83 3.58 -2.80
N GLY A 561 -16.84 3.91 -3.66
CA GLY A 561 -15.77 4.85 -3.33
C GLY A 561 -15.08 4.53 -2.01
N GLU A 562 -15.03 5.48 -1.08
CA GLU A 562 -14.39 5.31 0.24
C GLU A 562 -15.05 4.23 1.12
N TYR A 563 -16.29 3.86 0.84
CA TYR A 563 -17.00 2.80 1.59
C TYR A 563 -16.69 1.39 1.10
N TYR A 564 -16.01 1.24 -0.04
CA TYR A 564 -15.67 -0.08 -0.59
C TYR A 564 -14.83 -0.92 0.36
N SER A 565 -13.81 -0.33 0.99
CA SER A 565 -12.95 -1.04 1.96
C SER A 565 -13.73 -1.56 3.18
N THR A 566 -14.66 -0.77 3.68
CA THR A 566 -15.55 -1.18 4.78
C THR A 566 -16.52 -2.28 4.34
N PHE A 567 -17.07 -2.18 3.13
CA PHE A 567 -17.92 -3.22 2.56
C PHE A 567 -17.14 -4.53 2.37
N MET A 568 -15.92 -4.48 1.84
CA MET A 568 -15.07 -5.67 1.68
C MET A 568 -14.69 -6.30 3.01
N LEU A 569 -14.47 -5.49 4.03
CA LEU A 569 -14.24 -5.99 5.39
C LEU A 569 -15.46 -6.79 5.90
N LEU A 570 -16.67 -6.27 5.74
CA LEU A 570 -17.90 -6.96 6.12
C LEU A 570 -18.14 -8.21 5.28
N LYS A 571 -17.96 -8.13 3.96
CA LYS A 571 -18.10 -9.26 3.02
C LYS A 571 -17.16 -10.42 3.35
N ASN A 572 -15.94 -10.11 3.77
CA ASN A 572 -14.90 -11.09 4.01
C ASN A 572 -14.76 -11.50 5.48
N ILE A 573 -15.62 -11.01 6.37
CA ILE A 573 -15.51 -11.23 7.83
C ILE A 573 -15.50 -12.73 8.19
N ASN A 574 -16.26 -13.54 7.47
CA ASN A 574 -16.32 -14.99 7.67
C ASN A 574 -15.15 -15.77 7.02
N ARG A 575 -14.34 -15.09 6.20
CA ARG A 575 -13.18 -15.68 5.48
C ARG A 575 -11.86 -15.32 6.13
N GLN A 576 -11.85 -14.34 7.02
CA GLN A 576 -10.67 -13.95 7.78
C GLN A 576 -10.45 -14.91 8.94
N SER A 577 -9.19 -15.11 9.32
CA SER A 577 -8.89 -15.83 10.56
C SER A 577 -9.60 -15.13 11.74
N ALA A 578 -10.30 -15.90 12.54
CA ALA A 578 -11.02 -15.36 13.70
C ALA A 578 -10.08 -14.76 14.76
N ILE A 579 -8.80 -15.15 14.72
CA ILE A 579 -7.76 -14.69 15.64
C ILE A 579 -6.75 -13.88 14.86
N GLN A 580 -6.69 -12.59 15.15
CA GLN A 580 -5.98 -11.62 14.35
C GLN A 580 -4.98 -10.80 15.16
N ALA A 581 -3.82 -10.59 14.55
CA ALA A 581 -2.89 -9.53 14.84
C ALA A 581 -3.05 -8.47 13.74
N ARG A 582 -4.10 -7.65 13.83
CA ARG A 582 -4.46 -6.63 12.83
C ARG A 582 -4.53 -5.24 13.45
N MET A 583 -4.11 -4.24 12.68
CA MET A 583 -4.23 -2.83 13.04
C MET A 583 -5.69 -2.37 12.88
N PRO A 584 -6.18 -1.46 13.76
CA PRO A 584 -7.60 -1.11 13.83
C PRO A 584 -8.12 -0.19 12.72
N TYR A 585 -7.27 0.37 11.88
CA TYR A 585 -7.66 1.47 10.98
C TYR A 585 -7.52 1.11 9.52
N VAL A 586 -8.49 1.52 8.72
CA VAL A 586 -8.34 1.82 7.31
C VAL A 586 -8.18 3.34 7.23
N ILE A 587 -6.97 3.81 6.94
CA ILE A 587 -6.69 5.25 6.82
C ILE A 587 -6.87 5.61 5.36
N THR A 588 -7.88 6.42 5.08
CA THR A 588 -8.03 7.05 3.76
C THR A 588 -7.40 8.42 3.82
N ILE A 589 -6.42 8.67 2.98
CA ILE A 589 -5.78 9.97 2.82
C ILE A 589 -6.46 10.66 1.66
N LYS A 590 -7.19 11.72 1.96
CA LYS A 590 -7.77 12.63 0.96
C LYS A 590 -6.81 13.73 0.63
#